data_7e1d3332efda6b3a8860ef3bc8094db4
#
_entry.id   7e1d3332efda6b3a8860ef3bc8094db4
#
_cell.length_a   1.000
_cell.length_b   1.000
_cell.length_c   1.000
_cell.angle_alpha   90.00
_cell.angle_beta   90.00
_cell.angle_gamma   90.00
#
_symmetry.space_group_name_H-M   'P 1'
#
loop_
_entity.id
_entity.type
_entity.pdbx_description
1 polymer ?
#
loop_
_entity_poly.entity_id
_entity_poly.type
_entity_poly.pdbx_seq_one_letter_code
_entity_poly.pdbx_strand_id
1 'polypeptide(L)'
;MRRTWIRLLAALTLCVGAFALCLRLGRGGLTLYFEIPPEATGVSFRFEPEGIVRQTESRVSDDGSELAVQFEALRRGKTEAAVIWEGVGEDSFYDPEIRMELRSLPFGVLADSITWNFTGWGYLVACLSLFLLSGAFIFLAASRRERKRAYFSYRATGELGLAIFLLLAGFFQIGTVLPFLRGENAGTVWALLVGAIVSAQTFMRWTAVGLGVFSLALAFSNLVLMRHEGFRPSNMLGIAVALVISGGAAFGIWMSYSLLTFPLRNVLLNVYAGLFVYLECMLAAAVIHALEAGRHEPAYDRDYVIVLGCRIRPDGTLYPLIRSRVDRAVAFARRQEAATGKRAVLIPSGGKGADEPEAEAEAMARYMREQGVPPEQILPECRSTTTLENMRFSRKLIEERGGGDRVAFSTSSYHVYRGGILAAESGWNIDGMGSPTKWYFWPNAFLREFVGLLVSNRVQQIMAAAIITLLSAGLTALVM
;
A
#
# COMPACT_ATOMS: atom_id res chain seq x y z
N MET A 1 -18.55 3.72 1.25
CA MET A 1 -17.77 4.83 1.86
C MET A 1 -18.27 5.23 3.24
N ARG A 2 -19.51 5.70 3.43
CA ARG A 2 -20.01 6.19 4.73
C ARG A 2 -19.74 5.23 5.92
N ARG A 3 -20.02 3.92 5.77
CA ARG A 3 -19.78 2.92 6.84
C ARG A 3 -18.30 2.69 7.17
N THR A 4 -17.39 2.81 6.21
CA THR A 4 -15.94 2.70 6.44
C THR A 4 -15.43 3.89 7.24
N TRP A 5 -15.84 5.11 6.86
CA TRP A 5 -15.50 6.33 7.60
C TRP A 5 -16.06 6.36 9.01
N ILE A 6 -17.30 5.89 9.24
CA ILE A 6 -17.88 5.77 10.57
C ILE A 6 -17.04 4.83 11.45
N ARG A 7 -16.57 3.70 10.91
CA ARG A 7 -15.72 2.76 11.65
C ARG A 7 -14.33 3.33 11.95
N LEU A 8 -13.73 4.07 11.01
CA LEU A 8 -12.47 4.75 11.26
C LEU A 8 -12.61 5.82 12.34
N LEU A 9 -13.70 6.59 12.32
CA LEU A 9 -13.98 7.58 13.36
C LEU A 9 -14.19 6.89 14.71
N ALA A 10 -14.92 5.80 14.77
CA ALA A 10 -15.08 5.00 15.99
C ALA A 10 -13.74 4.45 16.50
N ALA A 11 -12.88 3.92 15.62
CA ALA A 11 -11.54 3.46 15.98
C ALA A 11 -10.68 4.62 16.52
N LEU A 12 -10.73 5.79 15.89
CA LEU A 12 -10.03 6.98 16.35
C LEU A 12 -10.53 7.39 17.75
N THR A 13 -11.84 7.45 17.95
CA THR A 13 -12.44 7.80 19.25
C THR A 13 -12.01 6.81 20.35
N LEU A 14 -11.98 5.51 20.03
CA LEU A 14 -11.51 4.48 20.97
C LEU A 14 -10.04 4.63 21.30
N CYS A 15 -9.19 4.92 20.30
CA CYS A 15 -7.75 5.15 20.51
C CYS A 15 -7.49 6.42 21.34
N VAL A 16 -8.22 7.51 21.08
CA VAL A 16 -8.15 8.74 21.88
C VAL A 16 -8.61 8.48 23.31
N GLY A 17 -9.71 7.72 23.49
CA GLY A 17 -10.19 7.32 24.80
C GLY A 17 -9.20 6.43 25.56
N ALA A 18 -8.57 5.47 24.87
CA ALA A 18 -7.52 4.62 25.43
C ALA A 18 -6.28 5.44 25.83
N PHE A 19 -5.86 6.38 24.99
CA PHE A 19 -4.76 7.31 25.31
C PHE A 19 -5.07 8.14 26.55
N ALA A 20 -6.25 8.76 26.62
CA ALA A 20 -6.68 9.53 27.79
C ALA A 20 -6.74 8.66 29.06
N LEU A 21 -7.17 7.40 28.94
CA LEU A 21 -7.19 6.43 30.04
C LEU A 21 -5.77 6.06 30.48
N CYS A 22 -4.85 5.81 29.54
CA CYS A 22 -3.45 5.54 29.84
C CYS A 22 -2.80 6.72 30.57
N LEU A 23 -3.07 7.96 30.13
CA LEU A 23 -2.59 9.17 30.82
C LEU A 23 -3.18 9.31 32.23
N ARG A 24 -4.42 8.85 32.44
CA ARG A 24 -5.07 8.92 33.75
C ARG A 24 -4.57 7.85 34.72
N LEU A 25 -4.33 6.63 34.22
CA LEU A 25 -3.90 5.47 35.03
C LEU A 25 -2.38 5.41 35.17
N GLY A 26 -1.63 5.95 34.20
CA GLY A 26 -0.20 6.03 34.26
C GLY A 26 0.22 6.98 35.38
N ARG A 27 0.94 6.46 36.37
CA ARG A 27 1.66 7.34 37.33
C ARG A 27 2.78 7.99 36.53
N GLY A 28 2.60 9.28 36.22
CA GLY A 28 3.49 10.02 35.34
C GLY A 28 4.84 10.29 36.00
N GLY A 29 5.80 9.39 35.79
CA GLY A 29 7.20 9.68 36.03
C GLY A 29 7.86 10.19 34.76
N LEU A 30 8.65 11.24 34.84
CA LEU A 30 9.52 11.75 33.77
C LEU A 30 10.95 11.42 34.15
N THR A 31 11.65 10.65 33.31
CA THR A 31 13.08 10.40 33.49
C THR A 31 13.86 11.35 32.61
N LEU A 32 14.73 12.12 33.17
CA LEU A 32 15.67 12.99 32.48
C LEU A 32 17.08 12.47 32.70
N TYR A 33 17.95 12.73 31.75
CA TYR A 33 19.34 12.29 31.73
C TYR A 33 20.23 13.53 31.72
N PHE A 34 21.22 13.50 32.56
CA PHE A 34 22.19 14.58 32.73
C PHE A 34 23.59 13.98 32.59
N GLU A 35 24.43 14.63 31.82
CA GLU A 35 25.86 14.30 31.77
C GLU A 35 26.48 14.70 33.12
N ILE A 36 27.23 13.75 33.72
CA ILE A 36 27.86 13.98 35.02
C ILE A 36 29.19 14.68 34.77
N PRO A 37 29.38 15.93 35.31
CA PRO A 37 30.67 16.58 35.25
C PRO A 37 31.75 15.71 35.92
N PRO A 38 32.94 15.54 35.32
CA PRO A 38 34.03 14.72 35.90
C PRO A 38 34.45 15.17 37.31
N GLU A 39 34.20 16.44 37.62
CA GLU A 39 34.58 17.11 38.92
C GLU A 39 33.47 16.95 39.97
N ALA A 40 32.29 16.44 39.59
CA ALA A 40 31.15 16.36 40.49
C ALA A 40 31.39 15.30 41.59
N THR A 41 31.21 15.71 42.82
CA THR A 41 31.29 14.87 44.02
C THR A 41 29.94 14.45 44.56
N GLY A 42 28.86 15.11 44.10
CA GLY A 42 27.47 14.84 44.46
C GLY A 42 26.48 15.62 43.62
N VAL A 43 25.21 15.34 43.83
CA VAL A 43 24.11 16.03 43.15
C VAL A 43 22.97 16.30 44.11
N SER A 44 22.42 17.51 44.05
CA SER A 44 21.20 17.89 44.79
C SER A 44 20.18 18.51 43.86
N PHE A 45 18.91 18.52 44.32
CA PHE A 45 17.77 18.99 43.52
C PHE A 45 17.00 20.06 44.29
N ARG A 46 16.67 21.17 43.63
CA ARG A 46 15.82 22.22 44.15
C ARG A 46 14.59 22.40 43.26
N PHE A 47 13.43 22.65 43.86
CA PHE A 47 12.15 22.88 43.15
C PHE A 47 11.50 24.18 43.65
N GLU A 48 11.20 25.10 42.73
CA GLU A 48 10.55 26.39 43.03
C GLU A 48 9.37 26.64 42.09
N PRO A 49 8.11 26.68 42.58
CA PRO A 49 7.68 26.37 43.96
C PRO A 49 7.72 24.87 44.27
N GLU A 50 7.91 24.54 45.53
CA GLU A 50 7.87 23.14 46.01
C GLU A 50 6.48 22.51 45.91
N GLY A 51 6.43 21.18 45.99
CA GLY A 51 5.19 20.40 46.07
C GLY A 51 4.40 20.25 44.77
N ILE A 52 4.96 20.61 43.62
CA ILE A 52 4.40 20.35 42.28
C ILE A 52 4.95 19.04 41.71
N VAL A 53 6.27 18.87 41.83
CA VAL A 53 7.03 17.72 41.36
C VAL A 53 7.95 17.25 42.49
N ARG A 54 8.23 15.96 42.52
CA ARG A 54 9.30 15.42 43.40
C ARG A 54 10.21 14.49 42.61
N GLN A 55 11.45 14.39 42.99
CA GLN A 55 12.35 13.33 42.59
C GLN A 55 11.98 12.03 43.30
N THR A 56 11.95 10.92 42.56
CA THR A 56 11.64 9.60 43.11
C THR A 56 12.82 8.67 43.10
N GLU A 57 13.61 8.66 42.04
CA GLU A 57 14.76 7.79 41.85
C GLU A 57 15.86 8.50 41.07
N SER A 58 17.10 8.17 41.36
CA SER A 58 18.25 8.57 40.55
C SER A 58 19.18 7.38 40.37
N ARG A 59 19.71 7.18 39.17
CA ARG A 59 20.61 6.12 38.83
C ARG A 59 21.72 6.60 37.94
N VAL A 60 22.96 6.28 38.28
CA VAL A 60 24.13 6.55 37.45
C VAL A 60 24.29 5.42 36.43
N SER A 61 24.68 5.75 35.21
CA SER A 61 24.99 4.78 34.14
C SER A 61 26.20 3.92 34.54
N ASP A 62 26.29 2.72 33.91
CA ASP A 62 27.35 1.75 34.24
C ASP A 62 28.78 2.28 33.94
N ASP A 63 28.90 3.22 33.02
CA ASP A 63 30.15 3.92 32.67
C ASP A 63 30.43 5.17 33.51
N GLY A 64 29.49 5.56 34.38
CA GLY A 64 29.59 6.75 35.24
C GLY A 64 29.41 8.08 34.54
N SER A 65 29.04 8.12 33.26
CA SER A 65 28.97 9.32 32.45
C SER A 65 27.64 10.07 32.54
N GLU A 66 26.54 9.35 32.84
CA GLU A 66 25.20 9.93 32.87
C GLU A 66 24.45 9.64 34.18
N LEU A 67 23.67 10.61 34.62
CA LEU A 67 22.72 10.52 35.73
C LEU A 67 21.29 10.48 35.20
N ALA A 68 20.60 9.38 35.35
CA ALA A 68 19.18 9.26 35.11
C ALA A 68 18.40 9.67 36.37
N VAL A 69 17.53 10.67 36.27
CA VAL A 69 16.69 11.15 37.38
C VAL A 69 15.23 11.00 37.03
N GLN A 70 14.47 10.34 37.88
CA GLN A 70 13.03 10.15 37.73
C GLN A 70 12.27 11.17 38.58
N PHE A 71 11.36 11.91 37.94
CA PHE A 71 10.48 12.88 38.58
C PHE A 71 9.04 12.37 38.54
N GLU A 72 8.27 12.67 39.60
CA GLU A 72 6.84 12.35 39.70
C GLU A 72 6.03 13.62 39.95
N ALA A 73 4.88 13.76 39.28
CA ALA A 73 3.95 14.86 39.49
C ALA A 73 3.15 14.66 40.79
N LEU A 74 3.15 15.64 41.69
CA LEU A 74 2.35 15.65 42.90
C LEU A 74 1.04 16.41 42.71
N ARG A 75 1.10 17.58 42.07
CA ARG A 75 -0.07 18.42 41.77
C ARG A 75 0.13 19.16 40.45
N ARG A 76 -0.95 19.62 39.86
CA ARG A 76 -0.94 20.40 38.63
C ARG A 76 -0.26 21.75 38.85
N GLY A 77 0.62 22.17 37.96
CA GLY A 77 1.32 23.45 38.00
C GLY A 77 2.62 23.46 37.24
N LYS A 78 3.39 24.51 37.46
CA LYS A 78 4.73 24.69 36.92
C LYS A 78 5.70 24.84 38.08
N THR A 79 6.86 24.23 37.98
CA THR A 79 7.97 24.41 38.92
C THR A 79 9.27 24.53 38.14
N GLU A 80 10.17 25.37 38.61
CA GLU A 80 11.55 25.39 38.15
C GLU A 80 12.32 24.34 38.95
N ALA A 81 12.92 23.39 38.24
CA ALA A 81 13.79 22.38 38.85
C ALA A 81 15.24 22.76 38.54
N ALA A 82 16.06 22.81 39.58
CA ALA A 82 17.48 23.00 39.45
C ALA A 82 18.21 21.71 39.86
N VAL A 83 19.11 21.25 39.00
CA VAL A 83 20.06 20.17 39.27
C VAL A 83 21.37 20.84 39.62
N ILE A 84 21.85 20.66 40.85
CA ILE A 84 23.03 21.34 41.40
C ILE A 84 24.12 20.29 41.58
N TRP A 85 25.23 20.47 40.88
CA TRP A 85 26.40 19.61 40.97
C TRP A 85 27.33 20.07 42.09
N GLU A 86 27.53 19.25 43.11
CA GLU A 86 28.43 19.49 44.18
C GLU A 86 29.88 19.25 43.72
N GLY A 87 30.79 20.16 44.06
CA GLY A 87 32.21 20.08 43.69
C GLY A 87 32.58 20.71 42.34
N VAL A 88 31.60 21.17 41.56
CA VAL A 88 31.82 21.88 40.30
C VAL A 88 31.94 23.36 40.58
N GLY A 89 33.09 23.98 40.25
CA GLY A 89 33.34 25.42 40.46
C GLY A 89 32.76 26.28 39.32
N GLU A 90 32.62 27.60 39.56
CA GLU A 90 32.16 28.56 38.54
C GLU A 90 33.09 28.67 37.32
N ASP A 91 34.36 28.27 37.48
CA ASP A 91 35.39 28.28 36.43
C ASP A 91 35.41 26.93 35.62
N SER A 92 34.54 25.99 35.95
CA SER A 92 34.44 24.69 35.21
C SER A 92 33.85 24.87 33.84
N PHE A 93 34.20 23.97 32.91
CA PHE A 93 33.56 23.89 31.61
C PHE A 93 32.08 23.50 31.70
N TYR A 94 31.69 22.80 32.77
CA TYR A 94 30.33 22.39 33.07
C TYR A 94 29.61 23.40 33.93
N ASP A 95 28.32 23.62 33.63
CA ASP A 95 27.47 24.50 34.44
C ASP A 95 27.18 23.84 35.80
N PRO A 96 27.53 24.48 36.93
CA PRO A 96 27.28 23.93 38.26
C PRO A 96 25.80 23.80 38.62
N GLU A 97 24.91 24.53 37.93
CA GLU A 97 23.47 24.51 38.17
C GLU A 97 22.67 24.48 36.86
N ILE A 98 22.07 23.33 36.52
CA ILE A 98 21.20 23.19 35.36
C ILE A 98 19.75 23.47 35.76
N ARG A 99 19.14 24.53 35.21
CA ARG A 99 17.76 24.92 35.48
C ARG A 99 16.84 24.51 34.35
N MET A 100 15.65 23.97 34.69
CA MET A 100 14.63 23.59 33.73
C MET A 100 13.22 23.85 34.28
N GLU A 101 12.29 24.26 33.44
CA GLU A 101 10.88 24.35 33.80
C GLU A 101 10.20 22.99 33.64
N LEU A 102 9.68 22.41 34.71
CA LEU A 102 8.86 21.22 34.70
C LEU A 102 7.38 21.61 34.80
N ARG A 103 6.57 21.10 33.91
CA ARG A 103 5.12 21.35 33.87
C ARG A 103 4.37 20.07 34.21
N SER A 104 3.62 20.10 35.28
CA SER A 104 2.65 19.07 35.61
C SER A 104 1.32 19.39 34.92
N LEU A 105 1.00 18.62 33.91
CA LEU A 105 -0.21 18.69 33.09
C LEU A 105 -1.37 17.91 33.74
N PRO A 106 -2.63 18.00 33.22
CA PRO A 106 -3.71 17.12 33.65
C PRO A 106 -3.32 15.64 33.56
N PHE A 107 -3.90 14.82 34.46
CA PHE A 107 -3.68 13.36 34.56
C PHE A 107 -2.26 12.94 35.01
N GLY A 108 -1.56 13.80 35.73
CA GLY A 108 -0.24 13.47 36.30
C GLY A 108 0.89 13.39 35.28
N VAL A 109 0.70 13.95 34.10
CA VAL A 109 1.70 13.99 33.04
C VAL A 109 2.73 15.08 33.35
N LEU A 110 4.02 14.74 33.25
CA LEU A 110 5.13 15.70 33.36
C LEU A 110 5.73 15.98 31.97
N ALA A 111 6.03 17.25 31.74
CA ALA A 111 6.76 17.72 30.58
C ALA A 111 7.87 18.68 31.04
N ASP A 112 9.03 18.62 30.39
CA ASP A 112 10.11 19.59 30.57
C ASP A 112 10.15 20.57 29.40
N SER A 113 10.74 21.72 29.64
CA SER A 113 10.84 22.82 28.67
C SER A 113 12.09 22.78 27.79
N ILE A 114 13.09 22.01 28.15
CA ILE A 114 14.39 21.96 27.46
C ILE A 114 14.35 20.93 26.35
N THR A 115 13.98 19.69 26.69
CA THR A 115 13.99 18.56 25.75
C THR A 115 12.62 18.22 25.18
N TRP A 116 11.56 18.91 25.62
CA TRP A 116 10.19 18.62 25.27
C TRP A 116 9.80 17.16 25.55
N ASN A 117 10.43 16.53 26.54
CA ASN A 117 10.09 15.19 26.97
C ASN A 117 8.71 15.16 27.62
N PHE A 118 7.95 14.15 27.28
CA PHE A 118 6.56 14.00 27.72
C PHE A 118 6.26 12.52 28.02
N THR A 119 5.90 12.22 29.26
CA THR A 119 5.62 10.83 29.69
C THR A 119 4.51 10.11 28.92
N GLY A 120 3.63 10.87 28.25
CA GLY A 120 2.56 10.35 27.43
C GLY A 120 2.96 9.87 26.03
N TRP A 121 4.19 10.14 25.56
CA TRP A 121 4.57 9.85 24.18
C TRP A 121 4.54 8.37 23.84
N GLY A 122 4.98 7.48 24.71
CA GLY A 122 4.91 6.05 24.49
C GLY A 122 3.47 5.56 24.37
N TYR A 123 2.56 6.08 25.19
CA TYR A 123 1.13 5.78 25.09
C TYR A 123 0.53 6.32 23.80
N LEU A 124 0.92 7.54 23.38
CA LEU A 124 0.49 8.12 22.10
C LEU A 124 0.89 7.25 20.92
N VAL A 125 2.16 6.83 20.88
CA VAL A 125 2.68 5.97 19.81
C VAL A 125 2.02 4.59 19.82
N ALA A 126 1.79 3.99 20.99
CA ALA A 126 1.05 2.74 21.11
C ALA A 126 -0.39 2.87 20.58
N CYS A 127 -1.09 3.94 20.96
CA CYS A 127 -2.44 4.23 20.46
C CYS A 127 -2.47 4.52 18.96
N LEU A 128 -1.45 5.22 18.42
CA LEU A 128 -1.30 5.45 17.00
C LEU A 128 -1.07 4.14 16.25
N SER A 129 -0.22 3.26 16.77
CA SER A 129 0.00 1.92 16.20
C SER A 129 -1.28 1.11 16.15
N LEU A 130 -2.06 1.09 17.25
CA LEU A 130 -3.35 0.43 17.32
C LEU A 130 -4.37 1.03 16.34
N PHE A 131 -4.36 2.36 16.17
CA PHE A 131 -5.22 3.04 15.19
C PHE A 131 -4.87 2.64 13.76
N LEU A 132 -3.57 2.61 13.39
CA LEU A 132 -3.10 2.19 12.07
C LEU A 132 -3.48 0.74 11.78
N LEU A 133 -3.24 -0.18 12.73
CA LEU A 133 -3.62 -1.59 12.59
C LEU A 133 -5.13 -1.78 12.49
N SER A 134 -5.92 -1.05 13.29
CA SER A 134 -7.39 -1.04 13.21
C SER A 134 -7.85 -0.53 11.85
N GLY A 135 -7.23 0.53 11.34
CA GLY A 135 -7.45 1.08 10.00
C GLY A 135 -7.17 0.04 8.92
N ALA A 136 -6.04 -0.67 9.01
CA ALA A 136 -5.70 -1.76 8.09
C ALA A 136 -6.80 -2.84 8.05
N PHE A 137 -7.28 -3.26 9.21
CA PHE A 137 -8.37 -4.24 9.32
C PHE A 137 -9.70 -3.74 8.73
N ILE A 138 -10.02 -2.47 8.97
CA ILE A 138 -11.24 -1.83 8.45
C ILE A 138 -11.19 -1.78 6.91
N PHE A 139 -10.06 -1.38 6.31
CA PHE A 139 -9.91 -1.32 4.86
C PHE A 139 -9.81 -2.71 4.22
N LEU A 140 -9.16 -3.68 4.86
CA LEU A 140 -9.17 -5.07 4.40
C LEU A 140 -10.60 -5.64 4.37
N ALA A 141 -11.37 -5.41 5.42
CA ALA A 141 -12.78 -5.81 5.48
C ALA A 141 -13.66 -5.03 4.49
N ALA A 142 -13.32 -3.78 4.17
CA ALA A 142 -13.99 -2.98 3.14
C ALA A 142 -13.73 -3.55 1.75
N SER A 143 -12.47 -3.82 1.40
CA SER A 143 -12.08 -4.45 0.14
C SER A 143 -12.76 -5.81 -0.08
N ARG A 144 -12.76 -6.68 0.94
CA ARG A 144 -13.47 -7.96 0.88
C ARG A 144 -14.97 -7.81 0.67
N ARG A 145 -15.61 -6.82 1.29
CA ARG A 145 -17.06 -6.54 1.12
C ARG A 145 -17.36 -5.95 -0.26
N GLU A 146 -16.51 -5.07 -0.76
CA GLU A 146 -16.66 -4.51 -2.09
C GLU A 146 -16.58 -5.61 -3.14
N ARG A 147 -15.62 -6.54 -3.01
CA ARG A 147 -15.49 -7.70 -3.91
C ARG A 147 -16.68 -8.68 -3.85
N LYS A 148 -17.34 -8.82 -2.70
CA LYS A 148 -18.58 -9.61 -2.60
C LYS A 148 -19.75 -8.97 -3.36
N ARG A 149 -19.71 -7.63 -3.58
CA ARG A 149 -20.74 -6.89 -4.32
C ARG A 149 -20.44 -6.81 -5.81
N ALA A 150 -19.20 -6.49 -6.11
CA ALA A 150 -18.66 -6.40 -7.45
C ALA A 150 -17.27 -7.06 -7.44
N TYR A 151 -17.20 -8.29 -7.97
CA TYR A 151 -15.97 -9.07 -7.93
C TYR A 151 -14.79 -8.32 -8.56
N PHE A 152 -15.06 -7.60 -9.64
CA PHE A 152 -14.11 -6.73 -10.31
C PHE A 152 -14.37 -5.27 -9.93
N SER A 153 -13.55 -4.73 -9.03
CA SER A 153 -13.71 -3.36 -8.54
C SER A 153 -12.36 -2.71 -8.31
N TYR A 154 -12.09 -1.63 -9.03
CA TYR A 154 -10.87 -0.83 -8.80
C TYR A 154 -10.83 -0.27 -7.38
N ARG A 155 -11.99 0.07 -6.82
CA ARG A 155 -12.11 0.54 -5.45
C ARG A 155 -11.63 -0.51 -4.44
N ALA A 156 -11.94 -1.79 -4.67
CA ALA A 156 -11.45 -2.88 -3.82
C ALA A 156 -9.91 -2.95 -3.82
N THR A 157 -9.26 -2.69 -4.97
CA THR A 157 -7.79 -2.60 -5.07
C THR A 157 -7.24 -1.44 -4.25
N GLY A 158 -7.84 -0.25 -4.36
CA GLY A 158 -7.44 0.90 -3.56
C GLY A 158 -7.60 0.67 -2.05
N GLU A 159 -8.71 0.06 -1.63
CA GLU A 159 -8.95 -0.30 -0.23
C GLU A 159 -7.95 -1.36 0.27
N LEU A 160 -7.57 -2.33 -0.55
CA LEU A 160 -6.53 -3.33 -0.21
C LEU A 160 -5.14 -2.69 -0.15
N GLY A 161 -4.79 -1.84 -1.12
CA GLY A 161 -3.50 -1.12 -1.12
C GLY A 161 -3.34 -0.26 0.12
N LEU A 162 -4.40 0.46 0.53
CA LEU A 162 -4.40 1.26 1.76
C LEU A 162 -4.33 0.37 3.02
N ALA A 163 -4.99 -0.81 3.02
CA ALA A 163 -4.87 -1.76 4.11
C ALA A 163 -3.43 -2.27 4.27
N ILE A 164 -2.75 -2.61 3.18
CA ILE A 164 -1.34 -3.02 3.18
C ILE A 164 -0.45 -1.88 3.72
N PHE A 165 -0.64 -0.65 3.24
CA PHE A 165 0.11 0.52 3.69
C PHE A 165 -0.04 0.74 5.20
N LEU A 166 -1.28 0.74 5.73
CA LEU A 166 -1.56 0.95 7.15
C LEU A 166 -1.05 -0.20 8.03
N LEU A 167 -1.11 -1.45 7.52
CA LEU A 167 -0.55 -2.61 8.21
C LEU A 167 0.96 -2.48 8.40
N LEU A 168 1.66 -2.11 7.32
CA LEU A 168 3.10 -1.92 7.34
C LEU A 168 3.50 -0.73 8.22
N ALA A 169 2.81 0.41 8.09
CA ALA A 169 3.05 1.57 8.94
C ALA A 169 2.84 1.25 10.43
N GLY A 170 1.75 0.53 10.77
CA GLY A 170 1.49 0.10 12.13
C GLY A 170 2.55 -0.88 12.66
N PHE A 171 3.02 -1.80 11.83
CA PHE A 171 4.08 -2.75 12.21
C PHE A 171 5.42 -2.04 12.49
N PHE A 172 5.83 -1.11 11.62
CA PHE A 172 7.04 -0.32 11.86
C PHE A 172 6.92 0.53 13.12
N GLN A 173 5.72 1.09 13.37
CA GLN A 173 5.48 1.90 14.55
C GLN A 173 5.60 1.07 15.86
N ILE A 174 5.21 -0.21 15.86
CA ILE A 174 5.42 -1.11 17.01
C ILE A 174 6.90 -1.22 17.36
N GLY A 175 7.80 -1.27 16.36
CA GLY A 175 9.24 -1.29 16.57
C GLY A 175 9.75 -0.10 17.37
N THR A 176 9.10 1.06 17.29
CA THR A 176 9.45 2.25 18.09
C THR A 176 8.87 2.20 19.51
N VAL A 177 7.82 1.40 19.75
CA VAL A 177 7.21 1.23 21.07
C VAL A 177 7.99 0.24 21.95
N LEU A 178 8.62 -0.77 21.34
CA LEU A 178 9.32 -1.83 22.08
C LEU A 178 10.43 -1.32 23.00
N PRO A 179 11.34 -0.42 22.60
CA PRO A 179 12.34 0.19 23.48
C PRO A 179 11.68 0.91 24.67
N PHE A 180 10.61 1.68 24.39
CA PHE A 180 9.85 2.39 25.44
C PHE A 180 9.26 1.42 26.49
N LEU A 181 8.69 0.28 26.04
CA LEU A 181 8.14 -0.72 26.96
C LEU A 181 9.21 -1.43 27.80
N ARG A 182 10.48 -1.41 27.35
CA ARG A 182 11.62 -1.96 28.08
C ARG A 182 12.25 -0.97 29.08
N GLY A 183 11.69 0.25 29.19
CA GLY A 183 12.26 1.31 30.00
C GLY A 183 13.53 1.93 29.41
N GLU A 184 13.89 1.53 28.17
CA GLU A 184 14.96 2.19 27.43
C GLU A 184 14.50 3.61 27.07
N ASN A 185 15.44 4.56 27.09
CA ASN A 185 15.14 5.93 26.67
C ASN A 185 14.56 5.93 25.25
N ALA A 186 13.26 6.00 25.15
CA ALA A 186 12.63 6.47 23.95
C ALA A 186 13.01 7.95 23.84
N GLY A 187 14.17 8.21 23.29
CA GLY A 187 14.67 9.56 23.09
C GLY A 187 13.55 10.45 22.61
N THR A 188 13.61 11.68 22.99
CA THR A 188 12.72 12.80 22.70
C THR A 188 11.55 12.54 21.75
N VAL A 189 10.43 13.20 21.93
CA VAL A 189 9.31 13.38 20.96
C VAL A 189 9.74 13.32 19.51
N TRP A 190 10.88 13.87 19.20
CA TRP A 190 11.55 13.86 17.91
C TRP A 190 11.81 12.44 17.39
N ALA A 191 12.31 11.52 18.20
CA ALA A 191 12.58 10.16 17.76
C ALA A 191 11.29 9.42 17.35
N LEU A 192 10.17 9.69 18.03
CA LEU A 192 8.89 9.04 17.76
C LEU A 192 8.15 9.66 16.55
N LEU A 193 8.14 10.99 16.45
CA LEU A 193 7.61 11.70 15.27
C LEU A 193 8.51 11.51 14.06
N VAL A 194 9.82 11.60 14.23
CA VAL A 194 10.81 11.24 13.19
C VAL A 194 10.66 9.78 12.80
N GLY A 195 10.44 8.86 13.74
CA GLY A 195 10.16 7.45 13.46
C GLY A 195 8.92 7.26 12.58
N ALA A 196 7.83 7.98 12.86
CA ALA A 196 6.62 7.93 12.03
C ALA A 196 6.85 8.52 10.62
N ILE A 197 7.60 9.62 10.53
CA ILE A 197 7.93 10.28 9.26
C ILE A 197 8.96 9.47 8.47
N VAL A 198 9.97 8.93 9.15
CA VAL A 198 11.03 8.07 8.57
C VAL A 198 10.51 6.67 8.26
N SER A 199 9.32 6.29 8.74
CA SER A 199 8.73 4.97 8.46
C SER A 199 8.62 4.68 6.96
N ALA A 200 8.21 5.67 6.15
CA ALA A 200 8.17 5.53 4.69
C ALA A 200 9.56 5.36 4.08
N GLN A 201 10.57 6.11 4.54
CA GLN A 201 11.96 5.95 4.10
C GLN A 201 12.53 4.61 4.55
N THR A 202 12.25 4.19 5.78
CA THR A 202 12.68 2.90 6.31
C THR A 202 12.05 1.76 5.53
N PHE A 203 10.74 1.82 5.25
CA PHE A 203 10.06 0.86 4.42
C PHE A 203 10.68 0.80 3.01
N MET A 204 10.88 1.94 2.36
CA MET A 204 11.52 2.01 1.05
C MET A 204 12.92 1.38 1.04
N ARG A 205 13.71 1.55 2.11
CA ARG A 205 15.03 0.90 2.23
C ARG A 205 14.91 -0.60 2.40
N TRP A 206 13.96 -1.10 3.19
CA TRP A 206 13.73 -2.54 3.39
C TRP A 206 13.23 -3.21 2.11
N THR A 207 12.36 -2.56 1.36
CA THR A 207 11.84 -3.10 0.09
C THR A 207 12.83 -2.97 -1.06
N ALA A 208 13.81 -2.08 -0.97
CA ALA A 208 14.79 -1.82 -2.04
C ALA A 208 15.52 -3.08 -2.51
N VAL A 209 15.91 -3.98 -1.60
CA VAL A 209 16.55 -5.26 -1.96
C VAL A 209 15.60 -6.17 -2.73
N GLY A 210 14.38 -6.34 -2.22
CA GLY A 210 13.32 -7.13 -2.88
C GLY A 210 12.95 -6.57 -4.24
N LEU A 211 12.84 -5.25 -4.35
CA LEU A 211 12.58 -4.55 -5.61
C LEU A 211 13.75 -4.65 -6.59
N GLY A 212 14.98 -4.63 -6.11
CA GLY A 212 16.17 -4.89 -6.92
C GLY A 212 16.11 -6.28 -7.55
N VAL A 213 15.81 -7.31 -6.77
CA VAL A 213 15.60 -8.69 -7.25
C VAL A 213 14.43 -8.75 -8.24
N PHE A 214 13.31 -8.10 -7.92
CA PHE A 214 12.15 -8.02 -8.82
C PHE A 214 12.49 -7.32 -10.13
N SER A 215 13.24 -6.22 -10.09
CA SER A 215 13.69 -5.47 -11.28
C SER A 215 14.59 -6.31 -12.17
N LEU A 216 15.51 -7.08 -11.58
CA LEU A 216 16.37 -8.01 -12.32
C LEU A 216 15.55 -9.14 -12.95
N ALA A 217 14.62 -9.73 -12.21
CA ALA A 217 13.72 -10.78 -12.71
C ALA A 217 12.83 -10.25 -13.86
N LEU A 218 12.35 -9.01 -13.72
CA LEU A 218 11.54 -8.35 -14.74
C LEU A 218 12.35 -8.06 -16.01
N ALA A 219 13.56 -7.53 -15.87
CA ALA A 219 14.48 -7.31 -17.00
C ALA A 219 14.82 -8.63 -17.69
N PHE A 220 15.12 -9.69 -16.94
CA PHE A 220 15.38 -11.02 -17.47
C PHE A 220 14.15 -11.59 -18.21
N SER A 221 12.97 -11.51 -17.61
CA SER A 221 11.71 -11.93 -18.27
C SER A 221 11.48 -11.19 -19.59
N ASN A 222 11.82 -9.89 -19.66
CA ASN A 222 11.71 -9.10 -20.87
C ASN A 222 12.73 -9.49 -21.93
N LEU A 223 13.98 -9.81 -21.55
CA LEU A 223 14.97 -10.34 -22.49
C LEU A 223 14.52 -11.66 -23.12
N VAL A 224 13.97 -12.56 -22.31
CA VAL A 224 13.40 -13.81 -22.79
C VAL A 224 12.20 -13.57 -23.72
N LEU A 225 11.32 -12.61 -23.36
CA LEU A 225 10.19 -12.21 -24.21
C LEU A 225 10.65 -11.69 -25.57
N MET A 226 11.64 -10.79 -25.59
CA MET A 226 12.17 -10.22 -26.83
C MET A 226 12.84 -11.28 -27.72
N ARG A 227 13.47 -12.30 -27.15
CA ARG A 227 14.02 -13.44 -27.90
C ARG A 227 12.96 -14.28 -28.56
N HIS A 228 11.78 -14.45 -27.95
CA HIS A 228 10.70 -15.30 -28.47
C HIS A 228 9.70 -14.55 -29.38
N GLU A 229 9.41 -13.27 -29.06
CA GLU A 229 8.36 -12.49 -29.73
C GLU A 229 8.92 -11.34 -30.59
N GLY A 230 10.25 -11.20 -30.62
CA GLY A 230 10.93 -10.13 -31.35
C GLY A 230 10.99 -8.80 -30.61
N PHE A 231 11.85 -7.91 -31.16
CA PHE A 231 12.05 -6.59 -30.61
C PHE A 231 10.91 -5.65 -31.01
N ARG A 232 10.09 -5.26 -30.01
CA ARG A 232 9.00 -4.28 -30.15
C ARG A 232 9.02 -3.33 -28.95
N PRO A 233 8.70 -2.03 -29.13
CA PRO A 233 8.64 -1.08 -28.00
C PRO A 233 7.73 -1.55 -26.86
N SER A 234 6.59 -2.19 -27.19
CA SER A 234 5.67 -2.75 -26.19
C SER A 234 6.26 -3.89 -25.34
N ASN A 235 7.30 -4.57 -25.86
CA ASN A 235 8.00 -5.63 -25.15
C ASN A 235 9.13 -5.11 -24.25
N MET A 236 9.44 -3.80 -24.30
CA MET A 236 10.47 -3.16 -23.49
C MET A 236 9.92 -2.57 -22.19
N LEU A 237 8.60 -2.56 -22.00
CA LEU A 237 7.97 -1.92 -20.83
C LEU A 237 8.53 -2.43 -19.50
N GLY A 238 8.78 -3.73 -19.38
CA GLY A 238 9.33 -4.30 -18.17
C GLY A 238 10.75 -3.83 -17.88
N ILE A 239 11.59 -3.65 -18.92
CA ILE A 239 12.93 -3.04 -18.77
C ILE A 239 12.78 -1.59 -18.34
N ALA A 240 11.89 -0.82 -18.97
CA ALA A 240 11.65 0.57 -18.60
C ALA A 240 11.20 0.70 -17.14
N VAL A 241 10.28 -0.15 -16.70
CA VAL A 241 9.82 -0.18 -15.29
C VAL A 241 10.94 -0.61 -14.35
N ALA A 242 11.75 -1.61 -14.72
CA ALA A 242 12.91 -2.02 -13.94
C ALA A 242 13.92 -0.85 -13.77
N LEU A 243 14.16 -0.08 -14.82
CA LEU A 243 15.02 1.11 -14.77
C LEU A 243 14.41 2.21 -13.89
N VAL A 244 13.09 2.43 -13.94
CA VAL A 244 12.39 3.40 -13.07
C VAL A 244 12.50 2.99 -11.61
N ILE A 245 12.28 1.71 -11.29
CA ILE A 245 12.38 1.19 -9.91
C ILE A 245 13.83 1.31 -9.41
N SER A 246 14.80 0.82 -10.18
CA SER A 246 16.22 0.84 -9.78
C SER A 246 16.77 2.28 -9.75
N GLY A 247 16.42 3.12 -10.72
CA GLY A 247 16.76 4.53 -10.75
C GLY A 247 16.12 5.32 -9.61
N GLY A 248 14.88 4.99 -9.26
CA GLY A 248 14.21 5.55 -8.11
C GLY A 248 14.89 5.19 -6.79
N ALA A 249 15.28 3.93 -6.60
CA ALA A 249 16.04 3.51 -5.41
C ALA A 249 17.40 4.24 -5.33
N ALA A 250 18.12 4.32 -6.44
CA ALA A 250 19.38 5.05 -6.53
C ALA A 250 19.20 6.54 -6.26
N PHE A 251 18.13 7.16 -6.77
CA PHE A 251 17.78 8.55 -6.49
C PHE A 251 17.51 8.79 -5.00
N GLY A 252 16.77 7.89 -4.33
CA GLY A 252 16.52 7.97 -2.90
C GLY A 252 17.81 7.90 -2.07
N ILE A 253 18.74 7.02 -2.45
CA ILE A 253 20.06 6.92 -1.83
C ILE A 253 20.86 8.21 -2.07
N TRP A 254 20.95 8.65 -3.33
CA TRP A 254 21.66 9.89 -3.68
C TRP A 254 21.12 11.11 -2.94
N MET A 255 19.77 11.23 -2.86
CA MET A 255 19.11 12.33 -2.13
C MET A 255 19.49 12.34 -0.66
N SER A 256 19.68 11.17 -0.03
CA SER A 256 20.08 11.06 1.38
C SER A 256 21.46 11.66 1.67
N TYR A 257 22.33 11.73 0.65
CA TYR A 257 23.69 12.29 0.72
C TYR A 257 23.81 13.63 -0.01
N SER A 258 22.70 14.23 -0.48
CA SER A 258 22.72 15.50 -1.23
C SER A 258 23.15 16.68 -0.36
N LEU A 259 23.71 17.72 -1.01
CA LEU A 259 24.13 18.98 -0.38
C LEU A 259 22.96 19.93 -0.06
N LEU A 260 21.72 19.52 -0.30
CA LEU A 260 20.54 20.32 0.06
C LEU A 260 20.50 20.60 1.56
N THR A 261 19.93 21.73 1.95
CA THR A 261 19.71 22.05 3.35
C THR A 261 18.89 20.96 4.04
N PHE A 262 19.21 20.67 5.28
CA PHE A 262 18.61 19.59 6.05
C PHE A 262 17.06 19.56 5.99
N PRO A 263 16.34 20.68 6.20
CA PRO A 263 14.88 20.69 6.12
C PRO A 263 14.36 20.33 4.73
N LEU A 264 14.85 20.97 3.67
CA LEU A 264 14.39 20.75 2.30
C LEU A 264 14.65 19.31 1.85
N ARG A 265 15.84 18.79 2.14
CA ARG A 265 16.20 17.40 1.83
C ARG A 265 15.22 16.39 2.43
N ASN A 266 14.88 16.56 3.71
CA ASN A 266 13.99 15.63 4.41
C ASN A 266 12.54 15.73 3.91
N VAL A 267 12.05 16.93 3.61
CA VAL A 267 10.73 17.10 2.98
C VAL A 267 10.67 16.36 1.65
N LEU A 268 11.64 16.59 0.76
CA LEU A 268 11.67 15.94 -0.56
C LEU A 268 11.80 14.43 -0.44
N LEU A 269 12.64 13.94 0.47
CA LEU A 269 12.86 12.52 0.66
C LEU A 269 11.62 11.83 1.24
N ASN A 270 10.90 12.46 2.18
CA ASN A 270 9.67 11.91 2.74
C ASN A 270 8.51 11.91 1.74
N VAL A 271 8.36 12.96 0.95
CA VAL A 271 7.37 13.00 -0.15
C VAL A 271 7.67 11.90 -1.15
N TYR A 272 8.93 11.80 -1.59
CA TYR A 272 9.36 10.75 -2.52
C TYR A 272 9.08 9.34 -1.97
N ALA A 273 9.51 9.06 -0.74
CA ALA A 273 9.31 7.77 -0.10
C ALA A 273 7.81 7.44 0.06
N GLY A 274 6.99 8.41 0.45
CA GLY A 274 5.55 8.23 0.59
C GLY A 274 4.86 7.86 -0.73
N LEU A 275 5.20 8.55 -1.83
CA LEU A 275 4.69 8.25 -3.16
C LEU A 275 5.16 6.88 -3.67
N PHE A 276 6.42 6.54 -3.40
CA PHE A 276 7.01 5.28 -3.80
C PHE A 276 6.32 4.10 -3.10
N VAL A 277 6.18 4.16 -1.77
CA VAL A 277 5.47 3.15 -0.97
C VAL A 277 4.00 3.02 -1.38
N TYR A 278 3.35 4.13 -1.69
CA TYR A 278 1.99 4.10 -2.21
C TYR A 278 1.88 3.26 -3.50
N LEU A 279 2.77 3.48 -4.46
CA LEU A 279 2.78 2.72 -5.71
C LEU A 279 3.09 1.24 -5.48
N GLU A 280 4.00 0.91 -4.56
CA GLU A 280 4.28 -0.48 -4.17
C GLU A 280 3.05 -1.18 -3.57
N CYS A 281 2.35 -0.52 -2.65
CA CYS A 281 1.13 -1.07 -2.04
C CYS A 281 0.01 -1.26 -3.07
N MET A 282 -0.15 -0.31 -4.01
CA MET A 282 -1.11 -0.42 -5.11
C MET A 282 -0.75 -1.56 -6.07
N LEU A 283 0.54 -1.72 -6.41
CA LEU A 283 1.03 -2.82 -7.23
C LEU A 283 0.76 -4.17 -6.55
N ALA A 284 1.11 -4.30 -5.27
CA ALA A 284 0.86 -5.52 -4.49
C ALA A 284 -0.63 -5.87 -4.46
N ALA A 285 -1.51 -4.91 -4.20
CA ALA A 285 -2.95 -5.11 -4.20
C ALA A 285 -3.48 -5.54 -5.59
N ALA A 286 -2.99 -4.91 -6.66
CA ALA A 286 -3.36 -5.26 -8.03
C ALA A 286 -2.89 -6.68 -8.41
N VAL A 287 -1.67 -7.07 -8.01
CA VAL A 287 -1.14 -8.44 -8.21
C VAL A 287 -2.02 -9.47 -7.50
N ILE A 288 -2.36 -9.24 -6.23
CA ILE A 288 -3.23 -10.14 -5.45
C ILE A 288 -4.57 -10.34 -6.16
N HIS A 289 -5.26 -9.25 -6.53
CA HIS A 289 -6.55 -9.34 -7.20
C HIS A 289 -6.47 -9.95 -8.60
N ALA A 290 -5.40 -9.66 -9.35
CA ALA A 290 -5.21 -10.25 -10.68
C ALA A 290 -4.94 -11.77 -10.61
N LEU A 291 -4.14 -12.23 -9.64
CA LEU A 291 -3.88 -13.65 -9.41
C LEU A 291 -5.15 -14.39 -8.99
N GLU A 292 -5.94 -13.81 -8.09
CA GLU A 292 -7.23 -14.39 -7.68
C GLU A 292 -8.21 -14.43 -8.84
N ALA A 293 -8.34 -13.34 -9.61
CA ALA A 293 -9.21 -13.27 -10.79
C ALA A 293 -8.79 -14.26 -11.89
N GLY A 294 -7.48 -14.40 -12.13
CA GLY A 294 -6.95 -15.32 -13.13
C GLY A 294 -7.18 -16.80 -12.80
N ARG A 295 -7.38 -17.12 -11.51
CA ARG A 295 -7.68 -18.48 -11.01
C ARG A 295 -9.17 -18.73 -10.80
N HIS A 296 -9.98 -17.69 -10.94
CA HIS A 296 -11.43 -17.82 -10.75
C HIS A 296 -12.07 -18.71 -11.81
N GLU A 297 -12.98 -19.61 -11.38
CA GLU A 297 -13.81 -20.44 -12.24
C GLU A 297 -15.25 -20.00 -12.07
N PRO A 298 -15.93 -19.54 -13.14
CA PRO A 298 -17.36 -19.25 -13.08
C PRO A 298 -18.20 -20.51 -12.77
N ALA A 299 -19.38 -20.30 -12.20
CA ALA A 299 -20.33 -21.41 -12.00
C ALA A 299 -20.77 -22.00 -13.35
N TYR A 300 -21.06 -23.29 -13.36
CA TYR A 300 -21.52 -24.04 -14.57
C TYR A 300 -23.02 -23.83 -14.85
N ASP A 301 -23.39 -22.55 -15.01
CA ASP A 301 -24.79 -22.16 -15.26
C ASP A 301 -24.90 -21.00 -16.28
N ARG A 302 -23.83 -20.75 -17.04
CA ARG A 302 -23.73 -19.62 -17.96
C ARG A 302 -24.59 -19.83 -19.20
N ASP A 303 -25.27 -18.75 -19.63
CA ASP A 303 -26.00 -18.72 -20.91
C ASP A 303 -25.05 -18.38 -22.06
N TYR A 304 -24.10 -17.46 -21.79
CA TYR A 304 -23.15 -16.96 -22.77
C TYR A 304 -21.71 -16.92 -22.19
N VAL A 305 -20.74 -17.18 -23.08
CA VAL A 305 -19.32 -17.01 -22.79
C VAL A 305 -18.68 -16.15 -23.88
N ILE A 306 -18.29 -14.93 -23.52
CA ILE A 306 -17.59 -14.01 -24.41
C ILE A 306 -16.12 -14.39 -24.46
N VAL A 307 -15.52 -14.48 -25.65
CA VAL A 307 -14.09 -14.70 -25.83
C VAL A 307 -13.46 -13.45 -26.38
N LEU A 308 -12.66 -12.79 -25.53
CA LEU A 308 -12.02 -11.51 -25.90
C LEU A 308 -10.88 -11.77 -26.89
N GLY A 309 -10.96 -11.10 -28.03
CA GLY A 309 -9.91 -11.06 -29.03
C GLY A 309 -8.64 -10.37 -28.55
N CYS A 310 -7.58 -10.49 -29.34
CA CYS A 310 -6.39 -9.68 -29.21
C CYS A 310 -5.70 -9.66 -30.56
N ARG A 311 -5.04 -10.23 -31.21
CA ARG A 311 -4.46 -10.11 -32.54
C ARG A 311 -4.45 -11.46 -33.25
N ILE A 312 -4.69 -11.44 -34.56
CA ILE A 312 -4.52 -12.61 -35.43
C ILE A 312 -3.30 -12.46 -36.32
N ARG A 313 -2.86 -13.56 -36.92
CA ARG A 313 -1.76 -13.58 -37.89
C ARG A 313 -2.19 -13.01 -39.24
N PRO A 314 -1.22 -12.51 -40.05
CA PRO A 314 -1.54 -12.07 -41.43
C PRO A 314 -2.15 -13.13 -42.35
N ASP A 315 -1.96 -14.42 -42.02
CA ASP A 315 -2.56 -15.55 -42.71
C ASP A 315 -3.98 -15.92 -42.18
N GLY A 316 -4.53 -15.13 -41.23
CA GLY A 316 -5.83 -15.39 -40.60
C GLY A 316 -5.80 -16.46 -39.51
N THR A 317 -4.68 -17.07 -39.19
CA THR A 317 -4.56 -18.03 -38.08
C THR A 317 -4.43 -17.39 -36.74
N LEU A 318 -4.82 -18.11 -35.67
CA LEU A 318 -4.75 -17.58 -34.31
C LEU A 318 -3.34 -17.66 -33.74
N TYR A 319 -2.87 -16.56 -33.13
CA TYR A 319 -1.69 -16.61 -32.26
C TYR A 319 -1.95 -17.51 -31.03
N PRO A 320 -0.90 -18.08 -30.40
CA PRO A 320 -1.08 -18.98 -29.25
C PRO A 320 -1.90 -18.37 -28.11
N LEU A 321 -1.80 -17.04 -27.92
CA LEU A 321 -2.50 -16.33 -26.85
C LEU A 321 -4.01 -16.31 -27.05
N ILE A 322 -4.48 -15.92 -28.25
CA ILE A 322 -5.92 -15.88 -28.56
C ILE A 322 -6.47 -17.31 -28.66
N ARG A 323 -5.69 -18.25 -29.22
CA ARG A 323 -6.04 -19.66 -29.26
C ARG A 323 -6.29 -20.21 -27.86
N SER A 324 -5.42 -19.95 -26.89
CA SER A 324 -5.59 -20.36 -25.49
C SER A 324 -6.88 -19.82 -24.85
N ARG A 325 -7.33 -18.59 -25.23
CA ARG A 325 -8.61 -18.04 -24.76
C ARG A 325 -9.81 -18.80 -25.32
N VAL A 326 -9.78 -19.17 -26.61
CA VAL A 326 -10.81 -19.97 -27.24
C VAL A 326 -10.84 -21.37 -26.61
N ASP A 327 -9.71 -22.05 -26.52
CA ASP A 327 -9.60 -23.38 -25.90
C ASP A 327 -10.16 -23.37 -24.46
N ARG A 328 -9.91 -22.31 -23.68
CA ARG A 328 -10.43 -22.15 -22.33
C ARG A 328 -11.95 -22.06 -22.31
N ALA A 329 -12.54 -21.25 -23.21
CA ALA A 329 -13.99 -21.07 -23.31
C ALA A 329 -14.68 -22.34 -23.76
N VAL A 330 -14.15 -23.02 -24.79
CA VAL A 330 -14.70 -24.30 -25.31
C VAL A 330 -14.63 -25.39 -24.23
N ALA A 331 -13.49 -25.50 -23.53
CA ALA A 331 -13.34 -26.43 -22.41
C ALA A 331 -14.32 -26.15 -21.26
N PHE A 332 -14.59 -24.88 -20.94
CA PHE A 332 -15.60 -24.51 -19.96
C PHE A 332 -17.01 -24.90 -20.41
N ALA A 333 -17.39 -24.55 -21.64
CA ALA A 333 -18.72 -24.86 -22.18
C ALA A 333 -18.98 -26.37 -22.18
N ARG A 334 -18.00 -27.19 -22.60
CA ARG A 334 -18.10 -28.65 -22.55
C ARG A 334 -18.25 -29.22 -21.15
N ARG A 335 -17.48 -28.68 -20.18
CA ARG A 335 -17.60 -29.08 -18.77
C ARG A 335 -18.95 -28.70 -18.18
N GLN A 336 -19.46 -27.52 -18.51
CA GLN A 336 -20.80 -27.11 -18.11
C GLN A 336 -21.87 -28.03 -18.68
N GLU A 337 -21.83 -28.32 -19.97
CA GLU A 337 -22.80 -29.22 -20.63
C GLU A 337 -22.76 -30.62 -20.00
N ALA A 338 -21.56 -31.17 -19.78
CA ALA A 338 -21.40 -32.46 -19.12
C ALA A 338 -21.91 -32.49 -17.67
N ALA A 339 -21.74 -31.39 -16.90
CA ALA A 339 -22.13 -31.31 -15.48
C ALA A 339 -23.62 -31.00 -15.28
N THR A 340 -24.22 -30.19 -16.16
CA THR A 340 -25.56 -29.62 -15.94
C THR A 340 -26.54 -29.84 -17.09
N GLY A 341 -26.11 -30.37 -18.23
CA GLY A 341 -26.88 -30.45 -19.45
C GLY A 341 -27.11 -29.12 -20.17
N LYS A 342 -26.64 -28.01 -19.58
CA LYS A 342 -26.86 -26.63 -20.09
C LYS A 342 -25.79 -26.28 -21.11
N ARG A 343 -26.19 -25.94 -22.32
CA ARG A 343 -25.32 -25.44 -23.38
C ARG A 343 -25.15 -23.94 -23.27
N ALA A 344 -23.90 -23.47 -23.37
CA ALA A 344 -23.56 -22.04 -23.44
C ALA A 344 -23.34 -21.62 -24.89
N VAL A 345 -23.78 -20.42 -25.25
CA VAL A 345 -23.44 -19.79 -26.52
C VAL A 345 -22.08 -19.07 -26.37
N LEU A 346 -21.16 -19.35 -27.29
CA LEU A 346 -19.84 -18.71 -27.32
C LEU A 346 -19.89 -17.46 -28.20
N ILE A 347 -19.44 -16.33 -27.66
CA ILE A 347 -19.39 -15.04 -28.37
C ILE A 347 -17.90 -14.68 -28.58
N PRO A 348 -17.25 -15.12 -29.67
CA PRO A 348 -15.97 -14.55 -30.06
C PRO A 348 -16.18 -13.08 -30.39
N SER A 349 -15.41 -12.18 -29.73
CA SER A 349 -15.57 -10.74 -29.85
C SER A 349 -14.25 -10.06 -30.15
N GLY A 350 -14.19 -9.36 -31.28
CA GLY A 350 -13.06 -8.65 -31.79
C GLY A 350 -13.22 -8.29 -33.25
N GLY A 351 -13.08 -7.03 -33.58
CA GLY A 351 -13.18 -6.51 -34.95
C GLY A 351 -11.91 -6.76 -35.75
N LYS A 352 -11.81 -6.13 -36.91
CA LYS A 352 -10.65 -6.20 -37.80
C LYS A 352 -9.66 -5.09 -37.48
N GLY A 353 -8.44 -5.46 -37.08
CA GLY A 353 -7.32 -4.52 -36.96
C GLY A 353 -6.81 -4.06 -38.33
N ALA A 354 -6.04 -2.95 -38.34
CA ALA A 354 -5.53 -2.35 -39.59
C ALA A 354 -4.66 -3.32 -40.42
N ASP A 355 -3.89 -4.16 -39.73
CA ASP A 355 -2.95 -5.11 -40.33
C ASP A 355 -3.51 -6.57 -40.39
N GLU A 356 -4.80 -6.74 -40.18
CA GLU A 356 -5.43 -8.07 -40.12
C GLU A 356 -6.23 -8.37 -41.38
N PRO A 357 -6.26 -9.64 -41.84
CA PRO A 357 -6.99 -10.02 -43.07
C PRO A 357 -8.50 -10.01 -42.86
N GLU A 358 -8.97 -10.36 -41.67
CA GLU A 358 -10.37 -10.48 -41.27
C GLU A 358 -10.59 -10.03 -39.82
N ALA A 359 -11.85 -10.04 -39.34
CA ALA A 359 -12.15 -9.76 -37.94
C ALA A 359 -11.61 -10.88 -37.03
N GLU A 360 -11.06 -10.53 -35.88
CA GLU A 360 -10.58 -11.49 -34.87
C GLU A 360 -11.69 -12.50 -34.50
N ALA A 361 -12.94 -12.01 -34.38
CA ALA A 361 -14.11 -12.83 -34.07
C ALA A 361 -14.38 -13.92 -35.11
N GLU A 362 -14.21 -13.63 -36.40
CA GLU A 362 -14.38 -14.60 -37.46
C GLU A 362 -13.31 -15.69 -37.42
N ALA A 363 -12.05 -15.31 -37.24
CA ALA A 363 -10.95 -16.26 -37.08
C ALA A 363 -11.16 -17.16 -35.85
N MET A 364 -11.62 -16.62 -34.72
CA MET A 364 -11.98 -17.38 -33.52
C MET A 364 -13.17 -18.31 -33.79
N ALA A 365 -14.22 -17.83 -34.46
CA ALA A 365 -15.40 -18.64 -34.80
C ALA A 365 -15.05 -19.84 -35.71
N ARG A 366 -14.17 -19.63 -36.69
CA ARG A 366 -13.65 -20.69 -37.55
C ARG A 366 -12.92 -21.74 -36.71
N TYR A 367 -12.02 -21.32 -35.83
CA TYR A 367 -11.31 -22.23 -34.94
C TYR A 367 -12.23 -22.98 -33.96
N MET A 368 -13.30 -22.35 -33.45
CA MET A 368 -14.31 -23.02 -32.61
C MET A 368 -15.03 -24.12 -33.38
N ARG A 369 -15.37 -23.88 -34.65
CA ARG A 369 -15.98 -24.90 -35.53
C ARG A 369 -15.03 -26.07 -35.78
N GLU A 370 -13.75 -25.81 -36.01
CA GLU A 370 -12.72 -26.86 -36.13
C GLU A 370 -12.59 -27.69 -34.84
N GLN A 371 -12.85 -27.09 -33.68
CA GLN A 371 -12.93 -27.80 -32.40
C GLN A 371 -14.24 -28.56 -32.18
N GLY A 372 -15.16 -28.58 -33.16
CA GLY A 372 -16.43 -29.27 -33.09
C GLY A 372 -17.53 -28.55 -32.32
N VAL A 373 -17.41 -27.22 -32.12
CA VAL A 373 -18.51 -26.43 -31.56
C VAL A 373 -19.59 -26.23 -32.65
N PRO A 374 -20.85 -26.56 -32.36
CA PRO A 374 -21.94 -26.37 -33.31
C PRO A 374 -22.11 -24.92 -33.74
N PRO A 375 -22.35 -24.63 -35.03
CA PRO A 375 -22.48 -23.26 -35.54
C PRO A 375 -23.55 -22.42 -34.81
N GLU A 376 -24.66 -23.05 -34.40
CA GLU A 376 -25.75 -22.41 -33.64
C GLU A 376 -25.35 -21.95 -32.23
N GLN A 377 -24.24 -22.47 -31.70
CA GLN A 377 -23.65 -22.05 -30.40
C GLN A 377 -22.58 -20.98 -30.58
N ILE A 378 -22.31 -20.51 -31.80
CA ILE A 378 -21.27 -19.49 -32.05
C ILE A 378 -21.95 -18.21 -32.56
N LEU A 379 -21.72 -17.08 -31.85
CA LEU A 379 -22.29 -15.79 -32.18
C LEU A 379 -21.17 -14.73 -32.28
N PRO A 380 -20.55 -14.51 -33.45
CA PRO A 380 -19.41 -13.62 -33.57
C PRO A 380 -19.81 -12.14 -33.46
N GLU A 381 -19.03 -11.35 -32.73
CA GLU A 381 -19.07 -9.90 -32.64
C GLU A 381 -17.82 -9.30 -33.32
N CYS A 382 -18.00 -8.66 -34.48
CA CYS A 382 -16.92 -8.30 -35.41
C CYS A 382 -16.61 -6.79 -35.48
N ARG A 383 -17.17 -5.95 -34.62
CA ARG A 383 -17.11 -4.50 -34.76
C ARG A 383 -16.22 -3.82 -33.72
N SER A 384 -15.97 -4.48 -32.61
CA SER A 384 -15.22 -3.92 -31.48
C SER A 384 -13.73 -3.73 -31.80
N THR A 385 -13.15 -2.64 -31.32
CA THR A 385 -11.74 -2.30 -31.45
C THR A 385 -11.03 -2.16 -30.08
N THR A 386 -11.81 -2.15 -29.01
CA THR A 386 -11.33 -2.04 -27.63
C THR A 386 -12.02 -3.07 -26.72
N THR A 387 -11.40 -3.42 -25.61
CA THR A 387 -12.00 -4.33 -24.62
C THR A 387 -13.35 -3.81 -24.07
N LEU A 388 -13.50 -2.50 -23.93
CA LEU A 388 -14.77 -1.90 -23.50
C LEU A 388 -15.85 -2.09 -24.57
N GLU A 389 -15.50 -1.94 -25.85
CA GLU A 389 -16.41 -2.20 -26.96
C GLU A 389 -16.76 -3.67 -27.09
N ASN A 390 -15.77 -4.59 -26.87
CA ASN A 390 -16.06 -6.01 -26.81
C ASN A 390 -17.18 -6.32 -25.82
N MET A 391 -17.12 -5.75 -24.62
CA MET A 391 -18.16 -5.95 -23.59
C MET A 391 -19.51 -5.32 -24.02
N ARG A 392 -19.50 -4.07 -24.51
CA ARG A 392 -20.73 -3.35 -24.92
C ARG A 392 -21.42 -3.98 -26.10
N PHE A 393 -20.68 -4.37 -27.13
CA PHE A 393 -21.27 -4.92 -28.34
C PHE A 393 -21.73 -6.37 -28.14
N SER A 394 -20.98 -7.17 -27.38
CA SER A 394 -21.43 -8.50 -26.98
C SER A 394 -22.70 -8.43 -26.14
N ARG A 395 -22.81 -7.47 -25.22
CA ARG A 395 -24.04 -7.25 -24.45
C ARG A 395 -25.21 -6.94 -25.34
N LYS A 396 -25.03 -6.05 -26.31
CA LYS A 396 -26.08 -5.70 -27.28
C LYS A 396 -26.55 -6.91 -28.07
N LEU A 397 -25.64 -7.75 -28.55
CA LEU A 397 -25.97 -8.99 -29.23
C LEU A 397 -26.79 -9.96 -28.36
N ILE A 398 -26.47 -10.06 -27.08
CA ILE A 398 -27.22 -10.87 -26.12
C ILE A 398 -28.63 -10.32 -25.93
N GLU A 399 -28.76 -9.00 -25.74
CA GLU A 399 -30.06 -8.31 -25.60
C GLU A 399 -30.93 -8.49 -26.83
N GLU A 400 -30.38 -8.40 -28.06
CA GLU A 400 -31.07 -8.64 -29.31
C GLU A 400 -31.57 -10.10 -29.51
N ARG A 401 -30.93 -11.07 -28.78
CA ARG A 401 -31.35 -12.48 -28.77
C ARG A 401 -32.33 -12.84 -27.64
N GLY A 402 -32.89 -11.89 -26.97
CA GLY A 402 -33.87 -12.11 -25.89
C GLY A 402 -33.25 -12.06 -24.49
N GLY A 403 -31.99 -11.64 -24.39
CA GLY A 403 -31.29 -11.46 -23.12
C GLY A 403 -30.72 -12.76 -22.53
N GLY A 404 -30.17 -12.62 -21.34
CA GLY A 404 -29.56 -13.70 -20.53
C GLY A 404 -28.62 -13.03 -19.53
N ASP A 405 -28.83 -13.27 -18.22
CA ASP A 405 -28.08 -12.58 -17.16
C ASP A 405 -26.82 -13.33 -16.75
N ARG A 406 -26.70 -14.60 -17.09
CA ARG A 406 -25.62 -15.46 -16.67
C ARG A 406 -24.52 -15.52 -17.72
N VAL A 407 -23.69 -14.48 -17.73
CA VAL A 407 -22.62 -14.32 -18.70
C VAL A 407 -21.26 -14.45 -18.03
N ALA A 408 -20.33 -15.07 -18.74
CA ALA A 408 -18.91 -15.07 -18.38
C ALA A 408 -18.06 -14.61 -19.57
N PHE A 409 -16.81 -14.23 -19.32
CA PHE A 409 -15.86 -13.96 -20.39
C PHE A 409 -14.55 -14.74 -20.19
N SER A 410 -13.93 -15.13 -21.30
CA SER A 410 -12.62 -15.78 -21.35
C SER A 410 -11.57 -14.82 -21.91
N THR A 411 -10.47 -14.69 -21.20
CA THR A 411 -9.30 -13.91 -21.63
C THR A 411 -8.03 -14.46 -20.99
N SER A 412 -6.87 -13.87 -21.27
CA SER A 412 -5.60 -14.26 -20.64
C SER A 412 -5.61 -13.98 -19.14
N SER A 413 -4.99 -14.84 -18.32
CA SER A 413 -5.04 -14.76 -16.84
C SER A 413 -4.66 -13.40 -16.27
N TYR A 414 -3.67 -12.71 -16.85
CA TYR A 414 -3.25 -11.37 -16.44
C TYR A 414 -4.29 -10.27 -16.76
N HIS A 415 -5.17 -10.48 -17.75
CA HIS A 415 -6.13 -9.50 -18.24
C HIS A 415 -7.54 -9.63 -17.61
N VAL A 416 -7.84 -10.76 -16.96
CA VAL A 416 -9.18 -11.04 -16.38
C VAL A 416 -9.64 -9.92 -15.47
N TYR A 417 -8.75 -9.46 -14.56
CA TYR A 417 -9.12 -8.45 -13.58
C TYR A 417 -9.49 -7.10 -14.23
N ARG A 418 -8.67 -6.60 -15.18
CA ARG A 418 -8.98 -5.37 -15.90
C ARG A 418 -10.17 -5.53 -16.84
N GLY A 419 -10.28 -6.66 -17.53
CA GLY A 419 -11.44 -6.97 -18.36
C GLY A 419 -12.76 -6.91 -17.58
N GLY A 420 -12.78 -7.48 -16.37
CA GLY A 420 -13.94 -7.41 -15.49
C GLY A 420 -14.26 -6.01 -14.97
N ILE A 421 -13.24 -5.19 -14.66
CA ILE A 421 -13.45 -3.77 -14.30
C ILE A 421 -14.08 -3.01 -15.48
N LEU A 422 -13.60 -3.20 -16.71
CA LEU A 422 -14.16 -2.55 -17.90
C LEU A 422 -15.61 -3.01 -18.18
N ALA A 423 -15.94 -4.27 -17.91
CA ALA A 423 -17.31 -4.75 -17.96
C ALA A 423 -18.18 -4.03 -16.92
N ALA A 424 -17.72 -3.94 -15.67
CA ALA A 424 -18.42 -3.23 -14.59
C ALA A 424 -18.61 -1.73 -14.88
N GLU A 425 -17.61 -1.07 -15.49
CA GLU A 425 -17.71 0.32 -15.96
C GLU A 425 -18.79 0.51 -17.06
N SER A 426 -19.05 -0.54 -17.86
CA SER A 426 -20.16 -0.56 -18.81
C SER A 426 -21.53 -0.88 -18.17
N GLY A 427 -21.59 -0.96 -16.83
CA GLY A 427 -22.78 -1.32 -16.08
C GLY A 427 -23.12 -2.82 -16.13
N TRP A 428 -22.12 -3.67 -16.38
CA TRP A 428 -22.33 -5.11 -16.57
C TRP A 428 -21.45 -5.94 -15.64
N ASN A 429 -22.06 -6.52 -14.61
CA ASN A 429 -21.35 -7.35 -13.64
C ASN A 429 -21.38 -8.83 -14.09
N ILE A 430 -20.32 -9.27 -14.74
CA ILE A 430 -20.15 -10.61 -15.30
C ILE A 430 -18.92 -11.30 -14.73
N ASP A 431 -18.89 -12.63 -14.74
CA ASP A 431 -17.74 -13.42 -14.32
C ASP A 431 -16.66 -13.50 -15.40
N GLY A 432 -15.41 -13.70 -14.97
CA GLY A 432 -14.29 -13.88 -15.89
C GLY A 432 -13.48 -15.13 -15.60
N MET A 433 -12.94 -15.73 -16.63
CA MET A 433 -12.04 -16.88 -16.54
C MET A 433 -10.73 -16.62 -17.28
N GLY A 434 -9.61 -17.02 -16.64
CA GLY A 434 -8.27 -16.85 -17.18
C GLY A 434 -7.81 -18.04 -18.02
N SER A 435 -7.28 -17.78 -19.22
CA SER A 435 -6.53 -18.77 -19.97
C SER A 435 -5.06 -18.77 -19.54
N PRO A 436 -4.38 -19.94 -19.58
CA PRO A 436 -2.97 -20.05 -19.22
C PRO A 436 -2.09 -19.11 -20.04
N THR A 437 -1.12 -18.48 -19.38
CA THR A 437 -0.15 -17.58 -20.00
C THR A 437 1.26 -18.03 -19.64
N LYS A 438 2.17 -18.01 -20.58
CA LYS A 438 3.57 -18.39 -20.36
C LYS A 438 4.21 -17.47 -19.32
N TRP A 439 5.03 -18.01 -18.41
CA TRP A 439 5.61 -17.30 -17.28
C TRP A 439 6.42 -16.05 -17.67
N TYR A 440 7.18 -16.13 -18.79
CA TYR A 440 8.00 -15.01 -19.25
C TYR A 440 7.18 -13.85 -19.85
N PHE A 441 5.95 -14.12 -20.26
CA PHE A 441 5.04 -13.11 -20.82
C PHE A 441 4.25 -12.38 -19.73
N TRP A 442 3.90 -13.12 -18.66
CA TRP A 442 3.00 -12.63 -17.62
C TRP A 442 3.45 -11.34 -16.95
N PRO A 443 4.71 -11.16 -16.48
CA PRO A 443 5.13 -9.93 -15.77
C PRO A 443 4.98 -8.68 -16.62
N ASN A 444 5.46 -8.70 -17.88
CA ASN A 444 5.35 -7.56 -18.78
C ASN A 444 3.90 -7.24 -19.15
N ALA A 445 3.10 -8.27 -19.43
CA ALA A 445 1.69 -8.10 -19.72
C ALA A 445 0.93 -7.53 -18.51
N PHE A 446 1.19 -8.05 -17.29
CA PHE A 446 0.58 -7.55 -16.06
C PHE A 446 0.94 -6.08 -15.78
N LEU A 447 2.18 -5.67 -16.00
CA LEU A 447 2.57 -4.26 -15.84
C LEU A 447 1.77 -3.33 -16.77
N ARG A 448 1.52 -3.75 -18.02
CA ARG A 448 0.65 -2.98 -18.93
C ARG A 448 -0.77 -2.86 -18.38
N GLU A 449 -1.30 -3.95 -17.82
CA GLU A 449 -2.62 -3.93 -17.18
C GLU A 449 -2.63 -3.00 -15.96
N PHE A 450 -1.60 -3.04 -15.12
CA PHE A 450 -1.47 -2.16 -13.96
C PHE A 450 -1.39 -0.68 -14.35
N VAL A 451 -0.54 -0.33 -15.32
CA VAL A 451 -0.48 1.03 -15.87
C VAL A 451 -1.85 1.44 -16.45
N GLY A 452 -2.50 0.55 -17.19
CA GLY A 452 -3.86 0.78 -17.71
C GLY A 452 -4.87 1.08 -16.60
N LEU A 453 -4.83 0.36 -15.48
CA LEU A 453 -5.67 0.61 -14.30
C LEU A 453 -5.39 1.99 -13.67
N LEU A 454 -4.13 2.39 -13.52
CA LEU A 454 -3.76 3.71 -12.98
C LEU A 454 -4.24 4.84 -13.90
N VAL A 455 -4.04 4.70 -15.22
CA VAL A 455 -4.45 5.71 -16.21
C VAL A 455 -5.98 5.85 -16.28
N SER A 456 -6.71 4.75 -16.26
CA SER A 456 -8.19 4.77 -16.24
C SER A 456 -8.72 5.48 -14.98
N ASN A 457 -7.98 5.43 -13.88
CA ASN A 457 -8.37 6.05 -12.61
C ASN A 457 -7.48 7.26 -12.23
N ARG A 458 -6.91 7.94 -13.24
CA ARG A 458 -5.90 9.02 -13.07
C ARG A 458 -6.30 10.11 -12.07
N VAL A 459 -7.58 10.52 -12.02
CA VAL A 459 -8.05 11.54 -11.09
C VAL A 459 -7.85 11.08 -9.63
N GLN A 460 -8.21 9.84 -9.32
CA GLN A 460 -8.02 9.27 -7.98
C GLN A 460 -6.52 9.16 -7.64
N GLN A 461 -5.67 8.82 -8.63
CA GLN A 461 -4.21 8.73 -8.45
C GLN A 461 -3.60 10.11 -8.16
N ILE A 462 -4.00 11.14 -8.92
CA ILE A 462 -3.54 12.53 -8.71
C ILE A 462 -3.98 13.02 -7.32
N MET A 463 -5.22 12.75 -6.91
CA MET A 463 -5.71 13.11 -5.58
C MET A 463 -4.93 12.39 -4.47
N ALA A 464 -4.69 11.10 -4.60
CA ALA A 464 -3.89 10.33 -3.64
C ALA A 464 -2.45 10.87 -3.55
N ALA A 465 -1.81 11.13 -4.68
CA ALA A 465 -0.47 11.71 -4.72
C ALA A 465 -0.43 13.09 -4.08
N ALA A 466 -1.41 13.96 -4.34
CA ALA A 466 -1.50 15.28 -3.71
C ALA A 466 -1.67 15.18 -2.19
N ILE A 467 -2.56 14.29 -1.71
CA ILE A 467 -2.76 14.07 -0.27
C ILE A 467 -1.47 13.57 0.39
N ILE A 468 -0.80 12.57 -0.20
CA ILE A 468 0.47 12.03 0.31
C ILE A 468 1.53 13.13 0.36
N THR A 469 1.65 13.93 -0.70
CA THR A 469 2.61 15.04 -0.77
C THR A 469 2.35 16.06 0.34
N LEU A 470 1.09 16.52 0.50
CA LEU A 470 0.71 17.50 1.52
C LEU A 470 0.94 16.96 2.93
N LEU A 471 0.55 15.72 3.20
CA LEU A 471 0.74 15.09 4.50
C LEU A 471 2.22 14.89 4.82
N SER A 472 3.00 14.33 3.88
CA SER A 472 4.44 14.08 4.09
C SER A 472 5.21 15.39 4.26
N ALA A 473 4.94 16.41 3.44
CA ALA A 473 5.58 17.71 3.55
C ALA A 473 5.16 18.44 4.84
N GLY A 474 3.85 18.47 5.13
CA GLY A 474 3.32 19.15 6.31
C GLY A 474 3.80 18.52 7.62
N LEU A 475 3.75 17.19 7.75
CA LEU A 475 4.27 16.49 8.92
C LEU A 475 5.78 16.71 9.09
N THR A 476 6.54 16.67 7.98
CA THR A 476 7.99 16.94 8.04
C THR A 476 8.28 18.36 8.50
N ALA A 477 7.54 19.34 7.96
CA ALA A 477 7.70 20.76 8.35
C ALA A 477 7.29 21.05 9.80
N LEU A 478 6.31 20.32 10.35
CA LEU A 478 5.90 20.46 11.76
C LEU A 478 6.94 19.89 12.74
N VAL A 479 7.79 19.00 12.27
CA VAL A 479 8.78 18.27 13.10
C VAL A 479 10.16 18.94 13.00
N MET A 480 10.38 19.80 12.06
CA MET A 480 11.65 20.57 11.88
C MET A 480 11.54 21.99 12.39
#